data_0412aad9ffec874e56dbc64b7d310e94
#
_entry.id   0412aad9ffec874e56dbc64b7d310e94
#
_cell.length_a   1.000
_cell.length_b   1.000
_cell.length_c   1.000
_cell.angle_alpha   90.00
_cell.angle_beta   90.00
_cell.angle_gamma   90.00
#
_symmetry.space_group_name_H-M   'P 1'
#
loop_
_entity.id
_entity.type
_entity.pdbx_description
1 polymer ?
#
loop_
_entity_poly.entity_id
_entity_poly.type
_entity_poly.pdbx_seq_one_letter_code
_entity_poly.pdbx_strand_id
1 'polypeptide(L)'
;MRVLEIDVSQVTDWLSGSPGGALVSVVVILVLTVAVLWLWRRFVRHTTSAVNDSSMGARLAATGVAADPLTVERYRARTNAVAGLITSVGVFVIVGVGVIAALARLGVNVAPILASAGVAGIAIGFGAQTIVRDFLSGVFMILENQYGVGDLITVNAITGTVEEVGLRITRIRDFDGTVWYVTNGSVTELGNLSQGWSLAVVDVPVGYGADPEVVTQELQRVATDMRDDDAWSAKILPDDITVAAEVMTPMAVTFRIRVHTVPNQHWAVARELRVRALDAMEQAGVPSPTRPVAPEDT
;
A
#
# COMPACT_ATOMS: atom_id res chain seq x y z
N MET A 1 -33.70 38.85 43.48
CA MET A 1 -32.64 37.83 43.28
C MET A 1 -31.58 38.47 42.38
N ARG A 2 -30.51 39.08 42.99
CA ARG A 2 -29.39 39.62 42.17
C ARG A 2 -28.54 38.44 41.73
N VAL A 3 -28.55 38.16 40.45
CA VAL A 3 -27.59 37.27 39.84
C VAL A 3 -26.23 37.96 39.94
N LEU A 4 -25.29 37.38 40.67
CA LEU A 4 -23.89 37.80 40.69
C LEU A 4 -23.34 37.62 39.29
N GLU A 5 -23.38 38.67 38.45
CA GLU A 5 -22.56 38.75 37.25
C GLU A 5 -21.09 38.77 37.72
N ILE A 6 -20.46 37.65 37.77
CA ILE A 6 -19.01 37.54 37.96
C ILE A 6 -18.37 38.16 36.72
N ASP A 7 -17.86 39.38 36.87
CA ASP A 7 -17.12 40.05 35.79
C ASP A 7 -15.82 39.31 35.54
N VAL A 8 -15.85 38.49 34.48
CA VAL A 8 -14.74 37.62 34.07
C VAL A 8 -13.45 38.45 33.87
N SER A 9 -13.57 39.73 33.51
CA SER A 9 -12.42 40.64 33.29
C SER A 9 -11.71 40.94 34.63
N GLN A 10 -12.43 41.17 35.71
CA GLN A 10 -11.84 41.41 37.02
C GLN A 10 -11.12 40.18 37.60
N VAL A 11 -11.66 38.98 37.34
CA VAL A 11 -11.01 37.73 37.74
C VAL A 11 -9.72 37.49 36.95
N THR A 12 -9.72 37.79 35.66
CA THR A 12 -8.51 37.65 34.81
C THR A 12 -7.44 38.67 35.18
N ASP A 13 -7.80 39.89 35.49
CA ASP A 13 -6.87 40.95 35.91
C ASP A 13 -6.25 40.67 37.30
N TRP A 14 -7.04 40.13 38.24
CA TRP A 14 -6.54 39.70 39.54
C TRP A 14 -5.59 38.51 39.45
N LEU A 15 -5.91 37.53 38.58
CA LEU A 15 -5.06 36.35 38.30
C LEU A 15 -3.74 36.70 37.60
N SER A 16 -3.69 37.82 36.87
CA SER A 16 -2.48 38.23 36.13
C SER A 16 -1.62 39.24 36.90
N GLY A 17 -2.19 40.02 37.82
CA GLY A 17 -1.52 41.17 38.43
C GLY A 17 -1.12 41.00 39.91
N SER A 18 -1.57 39.96 40.60
CA SER A 18 -1.28 39.79 42.04
C SER A 18 -0.39 38.54 42.29
N PRO A 19 0.53 38.59 43.29
CA PRO A 19 1.32 37.41 43.66
C PRO A 19 0.45 36.23 44.10
N GLY A 20 -0.70 36.49 44.71
CA GLY A 20 -1.70 35.47 45.04
C GLY A 20 -2.37 34.88 43.82
N GLY A 21 -2.64 35.71 42.78
CA GLY A 21 -3.20 35.26 41.50
C GLY A 21 -2.23 34.38 40.71
N ALA A 22 -0.93 34.65 40.76
CA ALA A 22 0.09 33.80 40.13
C ALA A 22 0.10 32.41 40.75
N LEU A 23 0.04 32.28 42.07
CA LEU A 23 -0.01 30.98 42.77
C LEU A 23 -1.28 30.20 42.42
N VAL A 24 -2.45 30.88 42.42
CA VAL A 24 -3.72 30.26 42.02
C VAL A 24 -3.65 29.78 40.56
N SER A 25 -3.09 30.60 39.67
CA SER A 25 -2.91 30.20 38.27
C SER A 25 -2.02 28.95 38.10
N VAL A 26 -0.94 28.85 38.87
CA VAL A 26 -0.05 27.65 38.85
C VAL A 26 -0.80 26.42 39.36
N VAL A 27 -1.59 26.55 40.44
CA VAL A 27 -2.42 25.45 40.96
C VAL A 27 -3.43 25.01 39.91
N VAL A 28 -4.10 25.94 39.23
CA VAL A 28 -5.04 25.62 38.13
C VAL A 28 -4.34 24.88 36.99
N ILE A 29 -3.14 25.36 36.56
CA ILE A 29 -2.36 24.69 35.52
C ILE A 29 -1.99 23.26 35.94
N LEU A 30 -1.56 23.05 37.18
CA LEU A 30 -1.23 21.72 37.67
C LEU A 30 -2.44 20.80 37.70
N VAL A 31 -3.59 21.29 38.18
CA VAL A 31 -4.85 20.53 38.18
C VAL A 31 -5.27 20.15 36.76
N LEU A 32 -5.21 21.12 35.82
CA LEU A 32 -5.50 20.86 34.40
C LEU A 32 -4.52 19.83 33.79
N THR A 33 -3.22 19.97 34.08
CA THR A 33 -2.20 19.02 33.64
C THR A 33 -2.52 17.60 34.16
N VAL A 34 -2.85 17.46 35.43
CA VAL A 34 -3.23 16.15 36.00
C VAL A 34 -4.52 15.62 35.38
N ALA A 35 -5.53 16.48 35.15
CA ALA A 35 -6.78 16.09 34.49
C ALA A 35 -6.52 15.59 33.04
N VAL A 36 -5.70 16.31 32.26
CA VAL A 36 -5.32 15.92 30.89
C VAL A 36 -4.52 14.61 30.91
N LEU A 37 -3.59 14.42 31.85
CA LEU A 37 -2.86 13.17 32.04
C LEU A 37 -3.79 12.00 32.38
N TRP A 38 -4.77 12.21 33.21
CA TRP A 38 -5.74 11.18 33.55
C TRP A 38 -6.61 10.80 32.35
N LEU A 39 -7.11 11.81 31.62
CA LEU A 39 -7.86 11.62 30.37
C LEU A 39 -7.02 10.88 29.32
N TRP A 40 -5.76 11.30 29.11
CA TRP A 40 -4.84 10.67 28.18
C TRP A 40 -4.62 9.19 28.52
N ARG A 41 -4.29 8.87 29.77
CA ARG A 41 -4.09 7.49 30.21
C ARG A 41 -5.37 6.65 30.12
N ARG A 42 -6.53 7.27 30.36
CA ARG A 42 -7.83 6.63 30.23
C ARG A 42 -8.14 6.35 28.76
N PHE A 43 -7.91 7.31 27.89
CA PHE A 43 -8.11 7.18 26.42
C PHE A 43 -7.25 6.06 25.85
N VAL A 44 -5.93 6.07 26.09
CA VAL A 44 -5.02 5.03 25.58
C VAL A 44 -5.43 3.64 26.10
N ARG A 45 -5.76 3.51 27.37
CA ARG A 45 -6.23 2.23 27.93
C ARG A 45 -7.51 1.73 27.29
N HIS A 46 -8.48 2.59 27.10
CA HIS A 46 -9.77 2.24 26.49
C HIS A 46 -9.61 1.79 25.03
N THR A 47 -8.80 2.52 24.26
CA THR A 47 -8.52 2.19 22.86
C THR A 47 -7.75 0.87 22.74
N THR A 48 -6.79 0.61 23.63
CA THR A 48 -6.00 -0.63 23.60
C THR A 48 -6.84 -1.86 23.94
N SER A 49 -7.77 -1.75 24.92
CA SER A 49 -8.67 -2.86 25.25
C SER A 49 -9.64 -3.17 24.09
N ALA A 50 -10.20 -2.15 23.44
CA ALA A 50 -11.09 -2.32 22.29
C ALA A 50 -10.39 -2.98 21.10
N VAL A 51 -9.13 -2.63 20.81
CA VAL A 51 -8.32 -3.25 19.76
C VAL A 51 -7.98 -4.70 20.10
N ASN A 52 -7.67 -5.01 21.34
CA ASN A 52 -7.37 -6.39 21.76
C ASN A 52 -8.58 -7.32 21.65
N ASP A 53 -9.79 -6.83 21.95
CA ASP A 53 -10.99 -7.67 21.97
C ASP A 53 -11.63 -7.84 20.58
N SER A 54 -11.70 -6.78 19.78
CA SER A 54 -12.41 -6.79 18.48
C SER A 54 -11.57 -7.37 17.33
N SER A 55 -10.29 -7.06 17.25
CA SER A 55 -9.45 -7.48 16.13
C SER A 55 -9.05 -8.95 16.21
N MET A 56 -8.91 -9.50 17.41
CA MET A 56 -8.58 -10.89 17.63
C MET A 56 -9.74 -11.82 17.25
N GLY A 57 -10.97 -11.50 17.68
CA GLY A 57 -12.16 -12.27 17.35
C GLY A 57 -12.44 -12.33 15.84
N ALA A 58 -12.31 -11.18 15.13
CA ALA A 58 -12.54 -11.11 13.70
C ALA A 58 -11.49 -11.87 12.87
N ARG A 59 -10.21 -11.82 13.26
CA ARG A 59 -9.13 -12.54 12.56
C ARG A 59 -9.20 -14.06 12.78
N LEU A 60 -9.57 -14.51 13.98
CA LEU A 60 -9.79 -15.91 14.30
C LEU A 60 -10.97 -16.50 13.54
N ALA A 61 -12.06 -15.74 13.38
CA ALA A 61 -13.21 -16.14 12.59
C ALA A 61 -12.91 -16.24 11.08
N ALA A 62 -12.02 -15.39 10.56
CA ALA A 62 -11.67 -15.33 9.14
C ALA A 62 -10.70 -16.43 8.69
N THR A 63 -9.85 -16.95 9.57
CA THR A 63 -8.80 -17.92 9.18
C THR A 63 -9.17 -19.37 9.40
N GLY A 64 -10.26 -19.68 10.13
CA GLY A 64 -10.67 -21.06 10.43
C GLY A 64 -9.62 -21.91 11.17
N VAL A 65 -8.48 -21.31 11.53
CA VAL A 65 -7.37 -21.96 12.23
C VAL A 65 -7.49 -21.63 13.71
N ALA A 66 -7.53 -22.67 14.55
CA ALA A 66 -7.40 -22.49 15.99
C ALA A 66 -6.10 -21.73 16.27
N ALA A 67 -6.23 -20.50 16.80
CA ALA A 67 -5.08 -19.65 17.03
C ALA A 67 -4.16 -20.31 18.06
N ASP A 68 -2.93 -20.56 17.66
CA ASP A 68 -1.87 -20.98 18.57
C ASP A 68 -1.78 -19.92 19.70
N PRO A 69 -1.91 -20.35 20.98
CA PRO A 69 -1.81 -19.45 22.14
C PRO A 69 -0.60 -18.53 22.10
N LEU A 70 0.53 -19.00 21.54
CA LEU A 70 1.76 -18.24 21.40
C LEU A 70 1.65 -17.06 20.42
N THR A 71 0.83 -17.18 19.38
CA THR A 71 0.59 -16.08 18.42
C THR A 71 -0.26 -14.99 19.04
N VAL A 72 -1.24 -15.36 19.86
CA VAL A 72 -2.10 -14.46 20.62
C VAL A 72 -1.29 -13.66 21.65
N GLU A 73 -0.42 -14.32 22.39
CA GLU A 73 0.44 -13.64 23.38
C GLU A 73 1.42 -12.67 22.72
N ARG A 74 2.03 -13.05 21.61
CA ARG A 74 2.93 -12.17 20.86
C ARG A 74 2.22 -10.92 20.33
N TYR A 75 0.99 -11.05 19.85
CA TYR A 75 0.20 -9.92 19.40
C TYR A 75 -0.12 -8.97 20.56
N ARG A 76 -0.61 -9.50 21.69
CA ARG A 76 -0.90 -8.71 22.90
C ARG A 76 0.35 -8.00 23.44
N ALA A 77 1.48 -8.70 23.48
CA ALA A 77 2.75 -8.11 23.91
C ALA A 77 3.16 -6.91 23.02
N ARG A 78 3.03 -7.03 21.68
CA ARG A 78 3.30 -5.93 20.74
C ARG A 78 2.35 -4.75 20.93
N THR A 79 1.05 -5.02 21.04
CA THR A 79 0.04 -3.96 21.24
C THR A 79 0.28 -3.22 22.54
N ASN A 80 0.58 -3.93 23.64
CA ASN A 80 0.90 -3.31 24.92
C ASN A 80 2.20 -2.49 24.90
N ALA A 81 3.24 -2.96 24.19
CA ALA A 81 4.48 -2.23 24.01
C ALA A 81 4.26 -0.91 23.26
N VAL A 82 3.49 -0.93 22.16
CA VAL A 82 3.15 0.29 21.40
C VAL A 82 2.30 1.24 22.24
N ALA A 83 1.30 0.73 22.96
CA ALA A 83 0.47 1.54 23.87
C ALA A 83 1.31 2.17 24.99
N GLY A 84 2.29 1.43 25.54
CA GLY A 84 3.25 1.93 26.52
C GLY A 84 4.09 3.09 25.97
N LEU A 85 4.61 2.95 24.73
CA LEU A 85 5.35 4.01 24.06
C LEU A 85 4.49 5.27 23.85
N ILE A 86 3.28 5.12 23.28
CA ILE A 86 2.36 6.24 23.04
C ILE A 86 2.00 6.94 24.37
N THR A 87 1.77 6.15 25.43
CA THR A 87 1.49 6.69 26.76
C THR A 87 2.68 7.50 27.27
N SER A 88 3.90 6.98 27.18
CA SER A 88 5.12 7.63 27.68
C SER A 88 5.40 8.94 26.94
N VAL A 89 5.32 8.93 25.61
CA VAL A 89 5.49 10.13 24.78
C VAL A 89 4.42 11.18 25.12
N GLY A 90 3.16 10.79 25.22
CA GLY A 90 2.07 11.70 25.57
C GLY A 90 2.24 12.30 26.98
N VAL A 91 2.61 11.48 27.97
CA VAL A 91 2.92 11.96 29.33
C VAL A 91 4.07 12.96 29.32
N PHE A 92 5.17 12.66 28.59
CA PHE A 92 6.32 13.56 28.48
C PHE A 92 5.91 14.94 27.92
N VAL A 93 5.15 14.95 26.82
CA VAL A 93 4.67 16.19 26.20
C VAL A 93 3.73 16.96 27.11
N ILE A 94 2.73 16.30 27.69
CA ILE A 94 1.73 16.95 28.57
C ILE A 94 2.41 17.55 29.81
N VAL A 95 3.31 16.82 30.47
CA VAL A 95 4.07 17.31 31.63
C VAL A 95 4.99 18.45 31.19
N GLY A 96 5.70 18.34 30.08
CA GLY A 96 6.57 19.39 29.58
C GLY A 96 5.83 20.70 29.33
N VAL A 97 4.67 20.65 28.68
CA VAL A 97 3.81 21.80 28.42
C VAL A 97 3.31 22.41 29.75
N GLY A 98 2.86 21.56 30.71
CA GLY A 98 2.40 21.99 32.02
C GLY A 98 3.51 22.69 32.81
N VAL A 99 4.72 22.18 32.81
CA VAL A 99 5.89 22.77 33.47
C VAL A 99 6.23 24.12 32.84
N ILE A 100 6.30 24.21 31.51
CA ILE A 100 6.61 25.45 30.79
C ILE A 100 5.54 26.53 31.15
N ALA A 101 4.25 26.12 31.10
CA ALA A 101 3.15 27.05 31.47
C ALA A 101 3.23 27.52 32.90
N ALA A 102 3.59 26.64 33.86
CA ALA A 102 3.76 27.01 35.27
C ALA A 102 4.95 27.97 35.46
N LEU A 103 6.10 27.72 34.82
CA LEU A 103 7.27 28.60 34.86
C LEU A 103 6.98 29.99 34.30
N ALA A 104 6.23 30.05 33.16
CA ALA A 104 5.82 31.31 32.56
C ALA A 104 4.95 32.15 33.53
N ARG A 105 4.06 31.49 34.31
CA ARG A 105 3.23 32.17 35.33
C ARG A 105 4.03 32.66 36.55
N LEU A 106 5.17 32.01 36.84
CA LEU A 106 6.09 32.42 37.88
C LEU A 106 7.04 33.55 37.43
N GLY A 107 6.87 34.08 36.20
CA GLY A 107 7.70 35.18 35.68
C GLY A 107 9.02 34.73 35.09
N VAL A 108 9.26 33.42 34.94
CA VAL A 108 10.47 32.90 34.28
C VAL A 108 10.36 33.13 32.75
N ASN A 109 11.42 33.65 32.16
CA ASN A 109 11.48 33.80 30.71
C ASN A 109 11.58 32.44 30.05
N VAL A 110 10.48 31.94 29.47
CA VAL A 110 10.40 30.64 28.78
C VAL A 110 10.78 30.72 27.30
N ALA A 111 11.06 31.91 26.76
CA ALA A 111 11.39 32.07 25.32
C ALA A 111 12.58 31.21 24.87
N PRO A 112 13.68 31.08 25.63
CA PRO A 112 14.78 30.16 25.23
C PRO A 112 14.36 28.68 25.20
N ILE A 113 13.49 28.29 26.14
CA ILE A 113 12.99 26.89 26.20
C ILE A 113 12.11 26.61 24.98
N LEU A 114 11.18 27.54 24.66
CA LEU A 114 10.31 27.42 23.49
C LEU A 114 11.12 27.44 22.17
N ALA A 115 12.14 28.27 22.07
CA ALA A 115 13.04 28.29 20.90
C ALA A 115 13.74 26.93 20.73
N SER A 116 14.31 26.38 21.82
CA SER A 116 14.98 25.06 21.80
C SER A 116 14.00 23.93 21.47
N ALA A 117 12.80 23.96 22.06
CA ALA A 117 11.74 23.00 21.77
C ALA A 117 11.27 23.09 20.31
N GLY A 118 11.23 24.29 19.73
CA GLY A 118 10.93 24.51 18.32
C GLY A 118 11.95 23.86 17.39
N VAL A 119 13.26 24.06 17.67
CA VAL A 119 14.32 23.42 16.90
C VAL A 119 14.26 21.89 17.03
N ALA A 120 14.04 21.36 18.24
CA ALA A 120 13.87 19.94 18.48
C ALA A 120 12.63 19.39 17.73
N GLY A 121 11.52 20.14 17.72
CA GLY A 121 10.30 19.79 16.97
C GLY A 121 10.54 19.69 15.47
N ILE A 122 11.29 20.62 14.88
CA ILE A 122 11.68 20.60 13.47
C ILE A 122 12.53 19.35 13.18
N ALA A 123 13.51 19.04 14.01
CA ALA A 123 14.37 17.86 13.86
C ALA A 123 13.58 16.56 13.93
N ILE A 124 12.63 16.45 14.87
CA ILE A 124 11.71 15.29 14.97
C ILE A 124 10.80 15.23 13.75
N GLY A 125 10.30 16.37 13.26
CA GLY A 125 9.46 16.45 12.06
C GLY A 125 10.18 15.91 10.82
N PHE A 126 11.43 16.30 10.60
CA PHE A 126 12.25 15.74 9.51
C PHE A 126 12.50 14.24 9.70
N GLY A 127 12.77 13.79 10.94
CA GLY A 127 12.92 12.36 11.24
C GLY A 127 11.65 11.54 11.00
N ALA A 128 10.46 12.12 11.15
CA ALA A 128 9.17 11.46 10.95
C ALA A 128 8.60 11.62 9.54
N GLN A 129 9.23 12.40 8.65
CA GLN A 129 8.71 12.76 7.32
C GLN A 129 8.35 11.54 6.46
N THR A 130 9.17 10.50 6.49
CA THR A 130 8.91 9.25 5.75
C THR A 130 7.65 8.54 6.23
N ILE A 131 7.42 8.51 7.54
CA ILE A 131 6.23 7.88 8.12
C ILE A 131 4.97 8.62 7.66
N VAL A 132 4.99 9.96 7.71
CA VAL A 132 3.87 10.78 7.25
C VAL A 132 3.61 10.56 5.76
N ARG A 133 4.65 10.50 4.94
CA ARG A 133 4.55 10.19 3.51
C ARG A 133 3.91 8.83 3.28
N ASP A 134 4.39 7.78 3.99
CA ASP A 134 3.84 6.43 3.86
C ASP A 134 2.34 6.39 4.13
N PHE A 135 1.89 7.04 5.20
CA PHE A 135 0.47 7.11 5.56
C PHE A 135 -0.37 7.87 4.54
N LEU A 136 0.08 9.04 4.10
CA LEU A 136 -0.64 9.85 3.12
C LEU A 136 -0.75 9.10 1.80
N SER A 137 0.35 8.50 1.31
CA SER A 137 0.34 7.68 0.10
C SER A 137 -0.65 6.53 0.21
N GLY A 138 -0.65 5.80 1.34
CA GLY A 138 -1.59 4.69 1.54
C GLY A 138 -3.05 5.12 1.56
N VAL A 139 -3.36 6.27 2.18
CA VAL A 139 -4.72 6.84 2.16
C VAL A 139 -5.16 7.15 0.74
N PHE A 140 -4.31 7.82 -0.07
CA PHE A 140 -4.63 8.16 -1.46
C PHE A 140 -4.76 6.91 -2.35
N MET A 141 -3.87 5.93 -2.21
CA MET A 141 -3.95 4.65 -2.94
C MET A 141 -5.29 3.95 -2.72
N ILE A 142 -5.80 3.96 -1.48
CA ILE A 142 -7.10 3.37 -1.14
C ILE A 142 -8.25 4.23 -1.66
N LEU A 143 -8.22 5.56 -1.47
CA LEU A 143 -9.28 6.46 -1.91
C LEU A 143 -9.44 6.52 -3.42
N GLU A 144 -8.32 6.48 -4.16
CA GLU A 144 -8.31 6.51 -5.62
C GLU A 144 -8.52 5.13 -6.24
N ASN A 145 -8.63 4.07 -5.42
CA ASN A 145 -8.79 2.69 -5.88
C ASN A 145 -7.74 2.29 -6.93
N GLN A 146 -6.45 2.63 -6.67
CA GLN A 146 -5.38 2.34 -7.60
C GLN A 146 -5.15 0.84 -7.75
N TYR A 147 -5.31 0.08 -6.66
CA TYR A 147 -5.29 -1.38 -6.61
C TYR A 147 -5.98 -1.90 -5.34
N GLY A 148 -6.40 -3.16 -5.39
CA GLY A 148 -7.02 -3.89 -4.29
C GLY A 148 -6.35 -5.23 -3.97
N VAL A 149 -6.84 -5.90 -2.93
CA VAL A 149 -6.40 -7.27 -2.60
C VAL A 149 -6.81 -8.21 -3.72
N GLY A 150 -5.85 -9.02 -4.21
CA GLY A 150 -6.02 -9.93 -5.34
C GLY A 150 -5.57 -9.35 -6.68
N ASP A 151 -5.32 -8.06 -6.79
CA ASP A 151 -4.77 -7.46 -8.00
C ASP A 151 -3.33 -7.88 -8.22
N LEU A 152 -2.99 -8.06 -9.49
CA LEU A 152 -1.63 -8.22 -9.96
C LEU A 152 -1.07 -6.84 -10.28
N ILE A 153 -0.04 -6.45 -9.55
CA ILE A 153 0.58 -5.13 -9.71
C ILE A 153 2.09 -5.24 -9.93
N THR A 154 2.63 -4.23 -10.58
CA THR A 154 4.07 -3.96 -10.62
C THR A 154 4.33 -2.68 -9.84
N VAL A 155 5.12 -2.78 -8.78
CA VAL A 155 5.54 -1.65 -7.94
C VAL A 155 7.06 -1.56 -7.98
N ASN A 156 7.59 -0.44 -8.47
CA ASN A 156 9.01 -0.28 -8.73
C ASN A 156 9.52 -1.45 -9.63
N ALA A 157 10.30 -2.38 -9.11
CA ALA A 157 10.81 -3.56 -9.83
C ALA A 157 10.16 -4.89 -9.39
N ILE A 158 9.11 -4.85 -8.56
CA ILE A 158 8.47 -6.03 -7.98
C ILE A 158 7.12 -6.23 -8.66
N THR A 159 6.91 -7.40 -9.27
CA THR A 159 5.61 -7.80 -9.83
C THR A 159 5.04 -8.94 -9.00
N GLY A 160 3.78 -8.79 -8.57
CA GLY A 160 3.13 -9.82 -7.76
C GLY A 160 1.69 -9.49 -7.41
N THR A 161 1.04 -10.43 -6.74
CA THR A 161 -0.34 -10.30 -6.29
C THR A 161 -0.40 -9.61 -4.93
N VAL A 162 -1.30 -8.65 -4.81
CA VAL A 162 -1.55 -7.93 -3.55
C VAL A 162 -2.26 -8.84 -2.56
N GLU A 163 -1.66 -9.09 -1.41
CA GLU A 163 -2.26 -9.85 -0.32
C GLU A 163 -2.95 -8.96 0.71
N GLU A 164 -2.40 -7.78 0.95
CA GLU A 164 -2.94 -6.84 1.96
C GLU A 164 -2.56 -5.41 1.59
N VAL A 165 -3.53 -4.51 1.70
CA VAL A 165 -3.33 -3.06 1.55
C VAL A 165 -3.52 -2.41 2.91
N GLY A 166 -2.42 -1.99 3.53
CA GLY A 166 -2.42 -1.25 4.77
C GLY A 166 -2.21 0.24 4.56
N LEU A 167 -2.44 1.05 5.59
CA LEU A 167 -2.23 2.51 5.52
C LEU A 167 -0.76 2.88 5.28
N ARG A 168 0.19 2.12 5.80
CA ARG A 168 1.62 2.41 5.68
C ARG A 168 2.37 1.48 4.76
N ILE A 169 1.95 0.23 4.67
CA ILE A 169 2.61 -0.83 3.90
C ILE A 169 1.59 -1.59 3.07
N THR A 170 1.99 -1.98 1.87
CA THR A 170 1.30 -2.96 1.03
C THR A 170 2.10 -4.25 1.03
N ARG A 171 1.42 -5.39 1.17
CA ARG A 171 2.01 -6.72 1.11
C ARG A 171 1.72 -7.36 -0.24
N ILE A 172 2.78 -7.75 -0.94
CA ILE A 172 2.73 -8.30 -2.29
C ILE A 172 3.43 -9.65 -2.27
N ARG A 173 2.85 -10.67 -2.90
CA ARG A 173 3.49 -11.96 -3.14
C ARG A 173 3.89 -12.07 -4.60
N ASP A 174 5.17 -12.28 -4.85
CA ASP A 174 5.67 -12.51 -6.20
C ASP A 174 5.42 -13.95 -6.68
N PHE A 175 5.83 -14.24 -7.92
CA PHE A 175 5.64 -15.55 -8.54
C PHE A 175 6.49 -16.66 -7.95
N ASP A 176 7.60 -16.28 -7.26
CA ASP A 176 8.48 -17.23 -6.57
C ASP A 176 7.99 -17.51 -5.14
N GLY A 177 6.86 -16.91 -4.74
CA GLY A 177 6.26 -17.06 -3.42
C GLY A 177 6.83 -16.15 -2.36
N THR A 178 7.78 -15.25 -2.70
CA THR A 178 8.35 -14.29 -1.76
C THR A 178 7.32 -13.22 -1.38
N VAL A 179 7.21 -12.93 -0.09
CA VAL A 179 6.33 -11.87 0.41
C VAL A 179 7.13 -10.59 0.60
N TRP A 180 6.76 -9.58 -0.16
CA TRP A 180 7.34 -8.24 -0.13
C TRP A 180 6.49 -7.30 0.73
N TYR A 181 7.15 -6.56 1.63
CA TYR A 181 6.54 -5.51 2.44
C TYR A 181 7.00 -4.16 1.90
N VAL A 182 6.19 -3.56 1.05
CA VAL A 182 6.51 -2.29 0.39
C VAL A 182 5.90 -1.14 1.19
N THR A 183 6.70 -0.16 1.59
CA THR A 183 6.17 1.06 2.23
C THR A 183 5.50 1.93 1.17
N ASN A 184 4.27 2.36 1.44
CA ASN A 184 3.45 3.08 0.45
C ASN A 184 4.13 4.37 -0.04
N GLY A 185 4.85 5.08 0.83
CA GLY A 185 5.60 6.28 0.46
C GLY A 185 6.85 6.04 -0.39
N SER A 186 7.29 4.80 -0.55
CA SER A 186 8.41 4.43 -1.43
C SER A 186 7.97 4.03 -2.85
N VAL A 187 6.67 3.94 -3.08
CA VAL A 187 6.09 3.65 -4.39
C VAL A 187 6.19 4.91 -5.25
N THR A 188 7.04 4.87 -6.28
CA THR A 188 7.22 5.95 -7.25
C THR A 188 6.43 5.70 -8.52
N GLU A 189 6.35 4.43 -8.92
CA GLU A 189 5.63 3.98 -10.08
C GLU A 189 4.82 2.74 -9.71
N LEU A 190 3.58 2.70 -10.18
CA LEU A 190 2.65 1.60 -9.97
C LEU A 190 1.96 1.28 -11.30
N GLY A 191 2.06 0.03 -11.72
CA GLY A 191 1.28 -0.54 -12.83
C GLY A 191 0.31 -1.59 -12.29
N ASN A 192 -0.99 -1.43 -12.57
CA ASN A 192 -1.98 -2.47 -12.28
C ASN A 192 -2.23 -3.29 -13.56
N LEU A 193 -1.88 -4.58 -13.53
CA LEU A 193 -1.99 -5.48 -14.68
C LEU A 193 -3.34 -6.21 -14.74
N SER A 194 -4.21 -6.00 -13.76
CA SER A 194 -5.49 -6.70 -13.63
C SER A 194 -6.69 -5.77 -13.52
N GLN A 195 -6.48 -4.45 -13.52
CA GLN A 195 -7.58 -3.50 -13.39
C GLN A 195 -8.41 -3.41 -14.68
N GLY A 196 -9.66 -3.87 -14.61
CA GLY A 196 -10.60 -3.86 -15.71
C GLY A 196 -10.39 -5.03 -16.68
N TRP A 197 -9.21 -5.18 -17.25
CA TRP A 197 -8.83 -6.27 -18.17
C TRP A 197 -7.32 -6.55 -18.07
N SER A 198 -6.92 -7.68 -18.62
CA SER A 198 -5.50 -8.05 -18.79
C SER A 198 -5.22 -8.38 -20.25
N LEU A 199 -3.98 -8.20 -20.70
CA LEU A 199 -3.58 -8.45 -22.08
C LEU A 199 -2.75 -9.75 -22.17
N ALA A 200 -3.27 -10.75 -22.88
CA ALA A 200 -2.48 -11.89 -23.29
C ALA A 200 -1.65 -11.53 -24.53
N VAL A 201 -0.34 -11.70 -24.45
CA VAL A 201 0.61 -11.43 -25.54
C VAL A 201 1.34 -12.71 -25.87
N VAL A 202 1.33 -13.08 -27.14
CA VAL A 202 2.05 -14.26 -27.64
C VAL A 202 2.89 -13.87 -28.84
N ASP A 203 4.18 -14.09 -28.75
CA ASP A 203 5.14 -13.91 -29.84
C ASP A 203 5.36 -15.24 -30.55
N VAL A 204 5.12 -15.25 -31.85
CA VAL A 204 5.27 -16.42 -32.75
C VAL A 204 6.36 -16.11 -33.78
N PRO A 205 7.58 -16.62 -33.63
CA PRO A 205 8.63 -16.44 -34.59
C PRO A 205 8.44 -17.39 -35.77
N VAL A 206 8.52 -16.88 -37.00
CA VAL A 206 8.43 -17.64 -38.25
C VAL A 206 9.66 -17.38 -39.15
N GLY A 207 10.00 -18.33 -40.00
CA GLY A 207 11.12 -18.19 -40.94
C GLY A 207 10.81 -17.22 -42.10
N TYR A 208 11.84 -16.67 -42.73
CA TYR A 208 11.73 -15.68 -43.82
C TYR A 208 10.98 -16.16 -45.06
N GLY A 209 10.81 -17.45 -45.28
CA GLY A 209 10.04 -17.97 -46.39
C GLY A 209 8.52 -18.00 -46.21
N ALA A 210 8.05 -17.54 -45.03
CA ALA A 210 6.62 -17.51 -44.75
C ALA A 210 5.94 -16.33 -45.43
N ASP A 211 4.77 -16.57 -46.01
CA ASP A 211 3.90 -15.50 -46.49
C ASP A 211 3.23 -14.78 -45.29
N PRO A 212 3.48 -13.48 -45.13
CA PRO A 212 2.95 -12.74 -43.97
C PRO A 212 1.41 -12.71 -43.91
N GLU A 213 0.74 -12.75 -45.07
CA GLU A 213 -0.74 -12.73 -45.10
C GLU A 213 -1.29 -14.07 -44.60
N VAL A 214 -0.71 -15.18 -45.02
CA VAL A 214 -1.07 -16.54 -44.56
C VAL A 214 -0.84 -16.67 -43.06
N VAL A 215 0.32 -16.25 -42.57
CA VAL A 215 0.63 -16.28 -41.14
C VAL A 215 -0.38 -15.45 -40.33
N THR A 216 -0.66 -14.23 -40.78
CA THR A 216 -1.62 -13.34 -40.08
C THR A 216 -3.02 -13.95 -40.05
N GLN A 217 -3.51 -14.48 -41.17
CA GLN A 217 -4.83 -15.10 -41.27
C GLN A 217 -4.95 -16.33 -40.34
N GLU A 218 -3.94 -17.22 -40.36
CA GLU A 218 -3.95 -18.42 -39.53
C GLU A 218 -3.89 -18.09 -38.04
N LEU A 219 -3.03 -17.15 -37.61
CA LEU A 219 -2.95 -16.72 -36.22
C LEU A 219 -4.21 -16.02 -35.77
N GLN A 220 -4.85 -15.23 -36.65
CA GLN A 220 -6.13 -14.60 -36.39
C GLN A 220 -7.26 -15.65 -36.22
N ARG A 221 -7.27 -16.69 -37.10
CA ARG A 221 -8.19 -17.80 -37.00
C ARG A 221 -8.04 -18.54 -35.66
N VAL A 222 -6.81 -18.93 -35.31
CA VAL A 222 -6.52 -19.62 -34.04
C VAL A 222 -7.04 -18.84 -32.83
N ALA A 223 -6.78 -17.53 -32.78
CA ALA A 223 -7.21 -16.71 -31.69
C ALA A 223 -8.75 -16.52 -31.64
N THR A 224 -9.39 -16.47 -32.81
CA THR A 224 -10.86 -16.41 -32.93
C THR A 224 -11.50 -17.74 -32.50
N ASP A 225 -11.00 -18.87 -33.02
CA ASP A 225 -11.46 -20.21 -32.64
C ASP A 225 -11.34 -20.44 -31.11
N MET A 226 -10.25 -19.96 -30.51
CA MET A 226 -10.07 -20.05 -29.06
C MET A 226 -11.05 -19.17 -28.30
N ARG A 227 -11.39 -17.99 -28.79
CA ARG A 227 -12.41 -17.10 -28.18
C ARG A 227 -13.79 -17.76 -28.20
N ASP A 228 -14.09 -18.45 -29.28
CA ASP A 228 -15.40 -19.08 -29.51
C ASP A 228 -15.51 -20.48 -28.86
N ASP A 229 -14.41 -21.01 -28.32
CA ASP A 229 -14.34 -22.29 -27.58
C ASP A 229 -14.95 -22.14 -26.17
N ASP A 230 -15.91 -22.98 -25.81
CA ASP A 230 -16.61 -22.99 -24.52
C ASP A 230 -15.69 -23.02 -23.29
N ALA A 231 -14.52 -23.66 -23.41
CA ALA A 231 -13.55 -23.74 -22.31
C ALA A 231 -12.80 -22.41 -22.05
N TRP A 232 -12.76 -21.50 -23.05
CA TRP A 232 -11.97 -20.29 -23.04
C TRP A 232 -12.78 -19.01 -23.21
N SER A 233 -13.98 -19.08 -23.80
CA SER A 233 -14.85 -17.92 -24.06
C SER A 233 -15.14 -17.06 -22.84
N ALA A 234 -15.29 -17.67 -21.66
CA ALA A 234 -15.48 -16.95 -20.40
C ALA A 234 -14.26 -16.18 -19.91
N LYS A 235 -13.05 -16.43 -20.49
CA LYS A 235 -11.79 -15.82 -20.08
C LYS A 235 -11.28 -14.77 -21.07
N ILE A 236 -11.82 -14.76 -22.29
CA ILE A 236 -11.42 -13.85 -23.38
C ILE A 236 -12.54 -12.82 -23.57
N LEU A 237 -12.16 -11.55 -23.61
CA LEU A 237 -13.12 -10.48 -23.86
C LEU A 237 -13.50 -10.41 -25.34
N PRO A 238 -14.71 -9.91 -25.66
CA PRO A 238 -15.20 -9.85 -27.05
C PRO A 238 -14.52 -8.77 -27.91
N ASP A 239 -13.48 -8.14 -27.39
CA ASP A 239 -12.72 -7.08 -28.05
C ASP A 239 -11.91 -7.62 -29.24
N ASP A 240 -11.38 -6.72 -30.05
CA ASP A 240 -10.61 -7.05 -31.24
C ASP A 240 -9.31 -7.80 -30.90
N ILE A 241 -9.13 -8.93 -31.58
CA ILE A 241 -7.88 -9.67 -31.58
C ILE A 241 -6.94 -9.01 -32.59
N THR A 242 -5.75 -8.67 -32.15
CA THR A 242 -4.74 -8.03 -33.01
C THR A 242 -3.60 -9.00 -33.29
N VAL A 243 -3.28 -9.20 -34.56
CA VAL A 243 -2.11 -9.94 -35.03
C VAL A 243 -1.29 -9.05 -35.96
N ALA A 244 -0.02 -8.87 -35.65
CA ALA A 244 0.89 -8.04 -36.44
C ALA A 244 2.32 -8.57 -36.42
N ALA A 245 3.06 -8.33 -37.49
CA ALA A 245 4.52 -8.52 -37.51
C ALA A 245 5.15 -7.38 -36.67
N GLU A 246 5.87 -7.74 -35.61
CA GLU A 246 6.44 -6.78 -34.64
C GLU A 246 7.95 -6.62 -34.79
N VAL A 247 8.66 -7.71 -34.94
CA VAL A 247 10.13 -7.71 -34.92
C VAL A 247 10.66 -8.53 -36.07
N MET A 248 11.63 -7.97 -36.80
CA MET A 248 12.39 -8.64 -37.85
C MET A 248 13.83 -8.81 -37.36
N THR A 249 14.29 -10.05 -37.31
CA THR A 249 15.67 -10.40 -36.97
C THR A 249 16.32 -11.08 -38.20
N PRO A 250 17.63 -11.23 -38.30
CA PRO A 250 18.26 -11.93 -39.41
C PRO A 250 17.79 -13.38 -39.64
N MET A 251 17.07 -13.97 -38.68
CA MET A 251 16.68 -15.40 -38.73
C MET A 251 15.17 -15.62 -38.72
N ALA A 252 14.38 -14.63 -38.31
CA ALA A 252 12.93 -14.79 -38.13
C ALA A 252 12.19 -13.48 -38.22
N VAL A 253 10.94 -13.56 -38.61
CA VAL A 253 9.94 -12.51 -38.41
C VAL A 253 9.06 -12.95 -37.26
N THR A 254 8.92 -12.11 -36.23
CA THR A 254 8.09 -12.41 -35.08
C THR A 254 6.73 -11.73 -35.23
N PHE A 255 5.68 -12.52 -35.28
CA PHE A 255 4.30 -12.06 -35.22
C PHE A 255 3.82 -12.04 -33.79
N ARG A 256 3.12 -10.98 -33.42
CA ARG A 256 2.56 -10.81 -32.07
C ARG A 256 1.05 -10.87 -32.11
N ILE A 257 0.49 -11.78 -31.29
CA ILE A 257 -0.93 -11.89 -31.04
C ILE A 257 -1.23 -11.16 -29.74
N ARG A 258 -2.23 -10.28 -29.74
CA ARG A 258 -2.73 -9.59 -28.55
C ARG A 258 -4.21 -9.90 -28.39
N VAL A 259 -4.58 -10.37 -27.20
CA VAL A 259 -5.95 -10.74 -26.85
C VAL A 259 -6.31 -10.17 -25.48
N HIS A 260 -7.39 -9.40 -25.42
CA HIS A 260 -7.91 -8.91 -24.16
C HIS A 260 -8.60 -10.04 -23.37
N THR A 261 -8.28 -10.14 -22.10
CA THR A 261 -8.77 -11.19 -21.20
C THR A 261 -9.40 -10.60 -19.96
N VAL A 262 -10.23 -11.37 -19.30
CA VAL A 262 -10.68 -11.10 -17.94
C VAL A 262 -9.45 -10.95 -17.03
N PRO A 263 -9.48 -10.10 -15.99
CA PRO A 263 -8.39 -9.90 -15.06
C PRO A 263 -7.73 -11.20 -14.60
N ASN A 264 -6.39 -11.21 -14.58
CA ASN A 264 -5.55 -12.34 -14.14
C ASN A 264 -5.62 -13.63 -15.00
N GLN A 265 -6.32 -13.64 -16.17
CA GLN A 265 -6.41 -14.80 -17.06
C GLN A 265 -5.40 -14.79 -18.23
N HIS A 266 -4.71 -13.67 -18.43
CA HIS A 266 -3.82 -13.47 -19.58
C HIS A 266 -2.71 -14.52 -19.71
N TRP A 267 -2.14 -15.02 -18.62
CA TRP A 267 -1.12 -16.07 -18.69
C TRP A 267 -1.66 -17.42 -19.11
N ALA A 268 -2.85 -17.79 -18.59
CA ALA A 268 -3.50 -19.04 -18.97
C ALA A 268 -3.87 -19.01 -20.45
N VAL A 269 -4.46 -17.89 -20.89
CA VAL A 269 -4.82 -17.67 -22.31
C VAL A 269 -3.57 -17.65 -23.20
N ALA A 270 -2.52 -16.92 -22.81
CA ALA A 270 -1.28 -16.85 -23.58
C ALA A 270 -0.57 -18.20 -23.70
N ARG A 271 -0.63 -19.05 -22.67
CA ARG A 271 -0.04 -20.38 -22.71
C ARG A 271 -0.75 -21.29 -23.70
N GLU A 272 -2.07 -21.34 -23.64
CA GLU A 272 -2.88 -22.14 -24.57
C GLU A 272 -2.77 -21.62 -26.00
N LEU A 273 -2.89 -20.30 -26.17
CA LEU A 273 -2.78 -19.67 -27.49
C LEU A 273 -1.43 -19.94 -28.15
N ARG A 274 -0.34 -20.04 -27.38
CA ARG A 274 0.99 -20.38 -27.89
C ARG A 274 1.04 -21.81 -28.44
N VAL A 275 0.40 -22.76 -27.73
CA VAL A 275 0.33 -24.16 -28.19
C VAL A 275 -0.50 -24.24 -29.48
N ARG A 276 -1.70 -23.66 -29.49
CA ARG A 276 -2.57 -23.68 -30.70
C ARG A 276 -1.92 -22.95 -31.89
N ALA A 277 -1.21 -21.86 -31.65
CA ALA A 277 -0.48 -21.14 -32.69
C ALA A 277 0.66 -21.99 -33.28
N LEU A 278 1.39 -22.74 -32.45
CA LEU A 278 2.44 -23.64 -32.90
C LEU A 278 1.88 -24.74 -33.83
N ASP A 279 0.84 -25.42 -33.37
CA ASP A 279 0.16 -26.48 -34.12
C ASP A 279 -0.38 -25.96 -35.48
N ALA A 280 -0.97 -24.75 -35.48
CA ALA A 280 -1.48 -24.15 -36.70
C ALA A 280 -0.37 -23.79 -37.71
N MET A 281 0.77 -23.27 -37.21
CA MET A 281 1.91 -22.96 -38.07
C MET A 281 2.52 -24.22 -38.70
N GLU A 282 2.59 -25.33 -37.96
CA GLU A 282 3.04 -26.62 -38.51
C GLU A 282 2.07 -27.15 -39.57
N GLN A 283 0.76 -27.10 -39.32
CA GLN A 283 -0.28 -27.55 -40.27
C GLN A 283 -0.30 -26.70 -41.54
N ALA A 284 -0.07 -25.39 -41.43
CA ALA A 284 0.01 -24.47 -42.57
C ALA A 284 1.32 -24.56 -43.33
N GLY A 285 2.27 -25.41 -42.89
CA GLY A 285 3.57 -25.58 -43.53
C GLY A 285 4.45 -24.33 -43.46
N VAL A 286 4.21 -23.47 -42.46
CA VAL A 286 5.00 -22.26 -42.28
C VAL A 286 6.41 -22.63 -41.84
N PRO A 287 7.46 -22.13 -42.51
CA PRO A 287 8.84 -22.47 -42.17
C PRO A 287 9.20 -21.98 -40.76
N SER A 288 9.79 -22.88 -39.98
CA SER A 288 10.34 -22.52 -38.65
C SER A 288 11.58 -21.63 -38.80
N PRO A 289 11.90 -20.80 -37.79
CA PRO A 289 13.13 -20.02 -37.78
C PRO A 289 14.36 -20.93 -37.98
N THR A 290 15.23 -20.58 -38.93
CA THR A 290 16.47 -21.34 -39.16
C THR A 290 17.42 -21.12 -37.97
N ARG A 291 17.88 -22.22 -37.38
CA ARG A 291 18.95 -22.15 -36.38
C ARG A 291 20.25 -21.73 -37.09
N PRO A 292 21.04 -20.80 -36.52
CA PRO A 292 22.36 -20.53 -37.10
C PRO A 292 23.17 -21.85 -37.10
N VAL A 293 23.60 -22.28 -38.27
CA VAL A 293 24.62 -23.34 -38.37
C VAL A 293 25.88 -22.71 -37.78
N ALA A 294 26.38 -23.26 -36.68
CA ALA A 294 27.71 -22.89 -36.21
C ALA A 294 28.70 -23.12 -37.36
N PRO A 295 29.62 -22.18 -37.65
CA PRO A 295 30.66 -22.46 -38.66
C PRO A 295 31.37 -23.74 -38.26
N GLU A 296 31.40 -24.71 -39.16
CA GLU A 296 32.24 -25.89 -38.98
C GLU A 296 33.69 -25.40 -38.89
N ASP A 297 34.30 -25.64 -37.73
CA ASP A 297 35.73 -25.39 -37.53
C ASP A 297 36.50 -26.23 -38.58
N THR A 298 36.98 -25.57 -39.64
CA THR A 298 37.93 -26.11 -40.62
C THR A 298 39.37 -25.97 -40.16
#